data_84737acba5efeb626131e620eafb8f76
#
_entry.id   84737acba5efeb626131e620eafb8f76
#
_cell.length_a   1.000
_cell.length_b   1.000
_cell.length_c   1.000
_cell.angle_alpha   90.00
_cell.angle_beta   90.00
_cell.angle_gamma   90.00
#
_symmetry.space_group_name_H-M   'P 1'
#
loop_
_entity.id
_entity.type
_entity.pdbx_description
1 polymer ?
#
loop_
_entity_poly.entity_id
_entity_poly.type
_entity_poly.pdbx_seq_one_letter_code
_entity_poly.pdbx_strand_id
1 'polypeptide(L)'
;MRTVADIIEIHGASADADLQPKFAAAGAAYPPASITFIALKQEKIFEVWAPGDNTPVLVATYPILAASGGPGPKLREGDRQVPEGLYRLAGLNPNSSFHLSIKINYPNEFDLRHAAAEGRTSPGSDIFIHGREASIGCLAMGDPAIEKLFVLVARTGYENVEVIMAPYDFRKMPPQPAGGPVWLPELYAAVADRMKNFTN
;
A
#
# COMPACT_ATOMS: atom_id res chain seq x y z
N MET A 1 9.25 -1.25 25.00
CA MET A 1 8.49 -1.39 23.72
C MET A 1 8.32 0.02 23.17
N ARG A 2 8.70 0.28 21.92
CA ARG A 2 8.59 1.62 21.31
C ARG A 2 7.13 1.95 21.01
N THR A 3 6.78 3.22 21.14
CA THR A 3 5.49 3.79 20.71
C THR A 3 5.62 4.47 19.34
N VAL A 4 4.51 4.86 18.74
CA VAL A 4 4.53 5.69 17.52
C VAL A 4 5.20 7.04 17.79
N ALA A 5 5.00 7.62 18.98
CA ALA A 5 5.66 8.87 19.37
C ALA A 5 7.19 8.74 19.43
N ASP A 6 7.70 7.63 19.95
CA ASP A 6 9.16 7.38 19.96
C ASP A 6 9.73 7.30 18.54
N ILE A 7 8.98 6.73 17.59
CA ILE A 7 9.41 6.68 16.18
C ILE A 7 9.40 8.07 15.54
N ILE A 8 8.39 8.89 15.85
CA ILE A 8 8.34 10.30 15.38
C ILE A 8 9.51 11.10 15.98
N GLU A 9 9.86 10.88 17.24
CA GLU A 9 11.01 11.53 17.86
C GLU A 9 12.32 11.16 17.17
N ILE A 10 12.51 9.87 16.83
CA ILE A 10 13.75 9.37 16.21
C ILE A 10 13.85 9.76 14.74
N HIS A 11 12.78 9.58 13.95
CA HIS A 11 12.82 9.68 12.49
C HIS A 11 12.08 10.91 11.94
N GLY A 12 11.26 11.59 12.76
CA GLY A 12 10.36 12.64 12.30
C GLY A 12 11.08 13.80 11.61
N ALA A 13 12.12 14.35 12.22
CA ALA A 13 12.86 15.47 11.64
C ALA A 13 13.48 15.14 10.27
N SER A 14 14.08 13.96 10.13
CA SER A 14 14.68 13.49 8.87
C SER A 14 13.61 13.21 7.80
N ALA A 15 12.51 12.57 8.19
CA ALA A 15 11.39 12.30 7.28
C ALA A 15 10.73 13.59 6.79
N ASP A 16 10.46 14.54 7.70
CA ASP A 16 9.88 15.84 7.36
C ASP A 16 10.78 16.64 6.43
N ALA A 17 12.09 16.66 6.67
CA ALA A 17 13.06 17.34 5.81
C ALA A 17 13.10 16.77 4.36
N ASP A 18 12.83 15.47 4.20
CA ASP A 18 12.73 14.83 2.88
C ASP A 18 11.34 15.03 2.24
N LEU A 19 10.27 14.94 3.01
CA LEU A 19 8.91 14.93 2.49
C LEU A 19 8.36 16.33 2.22
N GLN A 20 8.55 17.31 3.12
CA GLN A 20 8.02 18.66 2.94
C GLN A 20 8.36 19.29 1.60
N PRO A 21 9.61 19.26 1.10
CA PRO A 21 9.92 19.79 -0.23
C PRO A 21 9.20 19.07 -1.37
N LYS A 22 8.98 17.75 -1.25
CA LYS A 22 8.26 16.96 -2.26
C LYS A 22 6.79 17.32 -2.32
N PHE A 23 6.14 17.46 -1.16
CA PHE A 23 4.76 17.93 -1.06
C PHE A 23 4.61 19.34 -1.63
N ALA A 24 5.51 20.26 -1.27
CA ALA A 24 5.51 21.62 -1.80
C ALA A 24 5.70 21.64 -3.32
N ALA A 25 6.64 20.86 -3.86
CA ALA A 25 6.88 20.76 -5.30
C ALA A 25 5.69 20.16 -6.06
N ALA A 26 4.93 19.26 -5.42
CA ALA A 26 3.71 18.69 -5.98
C ALA A 26 2.48 19.61 -5.82
N GLY A 27 2.58 20.73 -5.12
CA GLY A 27 1.45 21.61 -4.82
C GLY A 27 0.48 21.03 -3.79
N ALA A 28 0.93 20.17 -2.89
CA ALA A 28 0.14 19.54 -1.86
C ALA A 28 0.52 20.03 -0.45
N ALA A 29 -0.45 20.04 0.45
CA ALA A 29 -0.22 20.38 1.87
C ALA A 29 0.57 19.29 2.60
N TYR A 30 1.41 19.68 3.56
CA TYR A 30 2.11 18.77 4.46
C TYR A 30 1.89 19.18 5.93
N PRO A 31 1.49 18.28 6.84
CA PRO A 31 0.99 16.95 6.53
C PRO A 31 -0.32 17.01 5.72
N PRO A 32 -0.56 16.02 4.83
CA PRO A 32 -1.78 16.01 4.03
C PRO A 32 -3.00 15.55 4.85
N ALA A 33 -4.20 15.93 4.41
CA ALA A 33 -5.44 15.48 5.03
C ALA A 33 -5.75 14.00 4.74
N SER A 34 -5.27 13.48 3.62
CA SER A 34 -5.36 12.06 3.23
C SER A 34 -4.26 11.66 2.27
N ILE A 35 -4.04 10.37 2.11
CA ILE A 35 -3.04 9.80 1.20
C ILE A 35 -3.65 8.62 0.47
N THR A 36 -3.23 8.42 -0.79
CA THR A 36 -3.40 7.17 -1.49
C THR A 36 -2.04 6.59 -1.85
N PHE A 37 -1.78 5.38 -1.39
CA PHE A 37 -0.65 4.57 -1.83
C PHE A 37 -1.07 3.70 -3.01
N ILE A 38 -0.25 3.65 -4.06
CA ILE A 38 -0.46 2.75 -5.19
C ILE A 38 0.77 1.84 -5.31
N ALA A 39 0.58 0.55 -5.11
CA ALA A 39 1.61 -0.47 -5.26
C ALA A 39 1.41 -1.22 -6.57
N LEU A 40 2.39 -1.12 -7.48
CA LEU A 40 2.44 -1.78 -8.77
C LEU A 40 3.42 -2.95 -8.68
N LYS A 41 2.89 -4.18 -8.61
CA LYS A 41 3.69 -5.37 -8.27
C LYS A 41 4.74 -5.70 -9.33
N GLN A 42 4.35 -5.65 -10.61
CA GLN A 42 5.22 -6.00 -11.73
C GLN A 42 6.32 -4.97 -11.94
N GLU A 43 5.98 -3.68 -11.88
CA GLU A 43 6.91 -2.57 -12.02
C GLU A 43 7.80 -2.40 -10.78
N LYS A 44 7.39 -3.00 -9.64
CA LYS A 44 8.01 -2.80 -8.33
C LYS A 44 8.08 -1.34 -7.93
N ILE A 45 6.98 -0.63 -8.16
CA ILE A 45 6.83 0.80 -7.86
C ILE A 45 5.77 0.98 -6.78
N PHE A 46 6.07 1.84 -5.82
CA PHE A 46 5.18 2.30 -4.78
C PHE A 46 5.03 3.82 -4.88
N GLU A 47 3.85 4.29 -5.24
CA GLU A 47 3.53 5.70 -5.41
C GLU A 47 2.84 6.26 -4.18
N VAL A 48 3.14 7.51 -3.85
CA VAL A 48 2.49 8.30 -2.79
C VAL A 48 1.76 9.46 -3.44
N TRP A 49 0.44 9.44 -3.32
CA TRP A 49 -0.46 10.47 -3.87
C TRP A 49 -1.14 11.24 -2.74
N ALA A 50 -1.26 12.55 -2.90
CA ALA A 50 -1.95 13.44 -1.96
C ALA A 50 -3.04 14.24 -2.69
N PRO A 51 -4.01 14.82 -1.95
CA PRO A 51 -4.95 15.77 -2.53
C PRO A 51 -4.22 16.98 -3.11
N GLY A 52 -4.54 17.32 -4.36
CA GLY A 52 -4.20 18.60 -4.98
C GLY A 52 -5.46 19.47 -5.09
N ASP A 53 -5.36 20.62 -5.77
CA ASP A 53 -6.47 21.58 -5.90
C ASP A 53 -7.71 20.98 -6.59
N ASN A 54 -7.52 20.22 -7.67
CA ASN A 54 -8.61 19.64 -8.44
C ASN A 54 -8.52 18.11 -8.55
N THR A 55 -7.31 17.58 -8.59
CA THR A 55 -7.03 16.15 -8.74
C THR A 55 -5.92 15.74 -7.79
N PRO A 56 -5.83 14.45 -7.42
CA PRO A 56 -4.68 13.95 -6.68
C PRO A 56 -3.37 14.22 -7.42
N VAL A 57 -2.31 14.52 -6.68
CA VAL A 57 -0.97 14.78 -7.22
C VAL A 57 0.02 13.73 -6.72
N LEU A 58 0.93 13.31 -7.60
CA LEU A 58 2.01 12.40 -7.24
C LEU A 58 3.09 13.17 -6.46
N VAL A 59 3.32 12.77 -5.22
CA VAL A 59 4.30 13.41 -4.33
C VAL A 59 5.64 12.69 -4.37
N ALA A 60 5.62 11.36 -4.34
CA ALA A 60 6.84 10.56 -4.29
C ALA A 60 6.63 9.18 -4.89
N THR A 61 7.73 8.59 -5.34
CA THR A 61 7.79 7.20 -5.81
C THR A 61 8.94 6.49 -5.12
N TYR A 62 8.69 5.28 -4.64
CA TYR A 62 9.68 4.42 -4.00
C TYR A 62 9.78 3.07 -4.71
N PRO A 63 10.96 2.45 -4.77
CA PRO A 63 11.06 1.07 -5.24
C PRO A 63 10.46 0.10 -4.20
N ILE A 64 9.74 -0.91 -4.67
CA ILE A 64 9.39 -2.09 -3.88
C ILE A 64 10.57 -3.07 -4.02
N LEU A 65 11.32 -3.29 -2.94
CA LEU A 65 12.52 -4.13 -2.95
C LEU A 65 12.16 -5.61 -3.10
N ALA A 66 11.07 -6.04 -2.44
CA ALA A 66 10.52 -7.37 -2.62
C ALA A 66 8.99 -7.37 -2.46
N ALA A 67 8.32 -8.09 -3.35
CA ALA A 67 6.93 -8.48 -3.30
C ALA A 67 6.84 -9.91 -3.79
N SER A 68 6.53 -10.85 -2.92
CA SER A 68 6.47 -12.26 -3.30
C SER A 68 5.16 -12.61 -4.02
N GLY A 69 5.17 -13.72 -4.75
CA GLY A 69 4.08 -14.13 -5.63
C GLY A 69 4.21 -13.53 -7.03
N GLY A 70 3.14 -13.60 -7.79
CA GLY A 70 3.03 -13.07 -9.16
C GLY A 70 1.74 -12.26 -9.34
N PRO A 71 1.30 -12.03 -10.59
CA PRO A 71 -0.03 -11.49 -10.85
C PRO A 71 -1.12 -12.40 -10.27
N GLY A 72 -2.19 -11.79 -9.75
CA GLY A 72 -3.31 -12.46 -9.12
C GLY A 72 -3.46 -12.14 -7.65
N PRO A 73 -4.69 -12.30 -7.11
CA PRO A 73 -5.03 -11.97 -5.73
C PRO A 73 -4.47 -13.01 -4.76
N LYS A 74 -4.33 -12.62 -3.49
CA LYS A 74 -4.08 -13.54 -2.40
C LYS A 74 -5.37 -14.30 -2.08
N LEU A 75 -5.28 -15.64 -1.93
CA LEU A 75 -6.45 -16.49 -1.71
C LEU A 75 -6.43 -17.27 -0.39
N ARG A 76 -5.24 -17.56 0.14
CA ARG A 76 -5.11 -18.42 1.32
C ARG A 76 -3.90 -18.08 2.16
N GLU A 77 -3.95 -18.46 3.43
CA GLU A 77 -2.80 -18.39 4.31
C GLU A 77 -1.63 -19.20 3.75
N GLY A 78 -0.42 -18.65 3.84
CA GLY A 78 0.82 -19.30 3.40
C GLY A 78 1.04 -19.38 1.89
N ASP A 79 0.18 -18.79 1.04
CA ASP A 79 0.37 -18.77 -0.42
C ASP A 79 1.49 -17.84 -0.89
N ARG A 80 2.08 -17.07 0.03
CA ARG A 80 3.16 -16.10 -0.22
C ARG A 80 2.81 -15.05 -1.27
N GLN A 81 1.52 -14.79 -1.45
CA GLN A 81 1.01 -13.85 -2.44
C GLN A 81 0.75 -12.50 -1.78
N VAL A 82 1.27 -11.43 -2.39
CA VAL A 82 0.84 -10.06 -2.07
C VAL A 82 -0.57 -9.87 -2.61
N PRO A 83 -1.55 -9.44 -1.79
CA PRO A 83 -2.91 -9.24 -2.27
C PRO A 83 -3.00 -8.15 -3.34
N GLU A 84 -4.09 -8.17 -4.10
CA GLU A 84 -4.46 -7.16 -5.09
C GLU A 84 -5.87 -6.66 -4.78
N GLY A 85 -6.09 -5.36 -4.88
CA GLY A 85 -7.38 -4.76 -4.56
C GLY A 85 -7.29 -3.35 -3.99
N LEU A 86 -8.41 -2.91 -3.42
CA LEU A 86 -8.59 -1.63 -2.74
C LEU A 86 -8.63 -1.86 -1.23
N TYR A 87 -7.67 -1.30 -0.52
CA TYR A 87 -7.47 -1.52 0.91
C TYR A 87 -7.39 -0.21 1.68
N ARG A 88 -7.33 -0.33 3.00
CA ARG A 88 -7.04 0.72 3.96
C ARG A 88 -5.90 0.28 4.86
N LEU A 89 -5.32 1.21 5.59
CA LEU A 89 -4.40 0.86 6.66
C LEU A 89 -5.19 0.47 7.93
N ALA A 90 -4.65 -0.48 8.69
CA ALA A 90 -5.23 -0.98 9.93
C ALA A 90 -4.41 -0.59 11.18
N GLY A 91 -3.22 -0.02 10.99
CA GLY A 91 -2.40 0.47 12.10
C GLY A 91 -0.91 0.54 11.80
N LEU A 92 -0.18 1.11 12.74
CA LEU A 92 1.27 1.29 12.73
C LEU A 92 1.92 0.37 13.76
N ASN A 93 2.97 -0.35 13.38
CA ASN A 93 3.73 -1.21 14.28
C ASN A 93 5.18 -0.71 14.43
N PRO A 94 5.48 0.00 15.52
CA PRO A 94 6.83 0.50 15.80
C PRO A 94 7.81 -0.58 16.29
N ASN A 95 7.34 -1.79 16.56
CA ASN A 95 8.11 -2.91 17.09
C ASN A 95 8.15 -4.11 16.13
N SER A 96 8.10 -3.84 14.84
CA SER A 96 8.15 -4.85 13.81
C SER A 96 9.51 -5.58 13.79
N SER A 97 9.47 -6.90 13.55
CA SER A 97 10.68 -7.68 13.27
C SER A 97 11.39 -7.24 11.97
N PHE A 98 10.69 -6.46 11.14
CA PHE A 98 11.19 -5.88 9.89
C PHE A 98 11.45 -4.37 10.03
N HIS A 99 12.05 -3.94 11.12
CA HIS A 99 12.34 -2.56 11.51
C HIS A 99 11.08 -1.78 11.91
N LEU A 100 10.27 -1.34 10.96
CA LEU A 100 8.95 -0.72 11.11
C LEU A 100 7.96 -1.38 10.17
N SER A 101 6.67 -1.37 10.50
CA SER A 101 5.65 -1.84 9.57
C SER A 101 4.32 -1.11 9.71
N ILE A 102 3.57 -1.09 8.63
CA ILE A 102 2.25 -0.49 8.49
C ILE A 102 1.30 -1.61 8.07
N LYS A 103 0.29 -1.90 8.89
CA LYS A 103 -0.64 -3.00 8.63
C LYS A 103 -1.70 -2.58 7.61
N ILE A 104 -1.98 -3.46 6.64
CA ILE A 104 -3.07 -3.34 5.68
C ILE A 104 -4.27 -4.13 6.21
N ASN A 105 -5.49 -3.68 5.94
CA ASN A 105 -6.74 -4.32 6.36
C ASN A 105 -7.11 -5.56 5.52
N TYR A 106 -6.10 -6.32 5.07
CA TYR A 106 -6.34 -7.61 4.44
C TYR A 106 -6.58 -8.70 5.51
N PRO A 107 -7.56 -9.64 5.33
CA PRO A 107 -8.61 -9.60 4.30
C PRO A 107 -9.67 -8.54 4.63
N ASN A 108 -10.14 -7.81 3.61
CA ASN A 108 -11.24 -6.88 3.74
C ASN A 108 -12.60 -7.58 3.45
N GLU A 109 -13.70 -6.81 3.41
CA GLU A 109 -15.04 -7.36 3.16
C GLU A 109 -15.16 -8.03 1.78
N PHE A 110 -14.49 -7.50 0.75
CA PHE A 110 -14.47 -8.11 -0.58
C PHE A 110 -13.80 -9.49 -0.53
N ASP A 111 -12.61 -9.57 0.08
CA ASP A 111 -11.85 -10.82 0.21
C ASP A 111 -12.64 -11.88 1.00
N LEU A 112 -13.24 -11.46 2.12
CA LEU A 112 -14.02 -12.35 3.00
C LEU A 112 -15.29 -12.86 2.32
N ARG A 113 -16.01 -12.00 1.59
CA ARG A 113 -17.22 -12.39 0.84
C ARG A 113 -16.92 -13.48 -0.18
N HIS A 114 -15.85 -13.29 -0.96
CA HIS A 114 -15.46 -14.26 -1.98
C HIS A 114 -14.84 -15.51 -1.38
N ALA A 115 -14.09 -15.39 -0.29
CA ALA A 115 -13.62 -16.56 0.46
C ALA A 115 -14.78 -17.43 0.96
N ALA A 116 -15.81 -16.81 1.54
CA ALA A 116 -17.00 -17.52 2.02
C ALA A 116 -17.77 -18.20 0.89
N ALA A 117 -17.98 -17.50 -0.23
CA ALA A 117 -18.68 -18.05 -1.41
C ALA A 117 -17.95 -19.23 -2.04
N GLU A 118 -16.64 -19.30 -1.93
CA GLU A 118 -15.79 -20.38 -2.43
C GLU A 118 -15.46 -21.44 -1.36
N GLY A 119 -16.03 -21.35 -0.16
CA GLY A 119 -15.76 -22.26 0.94
C GLY A 119 -14.34 -22.19 1.52
N ARG A 120 -13.60 -21.09 1.26
CA ARG A 120 -12.27 -20.87 1.80
C ARG A 120 -12.36 -20.32 3.23
N THR A 121 -11.91 -21.09 4.21
CA THR A 121 -11.99 -20.75 5.64
C THR A 121 -10.76 -19.99 6.15
N SER A 122 -9.65 -19.97 5.40
CA SER A 122 -8.39 -19.32 5.77
C SER A 122 -7.83 -18.50 4.59
N PRO A 123 -8.41 -17.33 4.29
CA PRO A 123 -7.94 -16.48 3.18
C PRO A 123 -6.56 -15.90 3.42
N GLY A 124 -6.09 -15.90 4.65
CA GLY A 124 -4.83 -15.31 5.08
C GLY A 124 -5.01 -14.09 5.97
N SER A 125 -3.90 -13.58 6.49
CA SER A 125 -3.87 -12.47 7.43
C SER A 125 -2.52 -11.74 7.35
N ASP A 126 -2.36 -10.70 8.19
CA ASP A 126 -1.08 -10.07 8.51
C ASP A 126 -0.24 -9.61 7.32
N ILE A 127 -0.87 -8.81 6.44
CA ILE A 127 -0.22 -8.14 5.33
C ILE A 127 0.27 -6.76 5.77
N PHE A 128 1.55 -6.48 5.47
CA PHE A 128 2.22 -5.24 5.88
C PHE A 128 3.00 -4.60 4.72
N ILE A 129 3.14 -3.29 4.81
CA ILE A 129 4.21 -2.51 4.19
C ILE A 129 5.30 -2.40 5.26
N HIS A 130 6.54 -2.81 4.99
CA HIS A 130 7.56 -2.91 6.01
C HIS A 130 8.97 -2.60 5.52
N GLY A 131 9.90 -2.41 6.45
CA GLY A 131 11.33 -2.25 6.18
C GLY A 131 11.99 -3.55 5.74
N ARG A 132 13.33 -3.52 5.65
CA ARG A 132 14.16 -4.60 5.13
C ARG A 132 13.80 -4.99 3.68
N GLU A 133 14.37 -6.11 3.20
CA GLU A 133 14.35 -6.46 1.76
C GLU A 133 13.71 -7.81 1.47
N ALA A 134 13.20 -8.53 2.48
CA ALA A 134 12.60 -9.85 2.32
C ALA A 134 11.07 -9.80 2.42
N SER A 135 10.36 -10.49 1.52
CA SER A 135 8.91 -10.61 1.52
C SER A 135 8.46 -12.07 1.43
N ILE A 136 7.39 -12.39 2.17
CA ILE A 136 6.64 -13.65 2.10
C ILE A 136 5.11 -13.39 2.05
N GLY A 137 4.69 -12.38 1.28
CA GLY A 137 3.29 -11.93 1.14
C GLY A 137 3.08 -10.46 1.44
N CYS A 138 4.13 -9.73 1.85
CA CYS A 138 4.11 -8.33 2.20
C CYS A 138 4.81 -7.47 1.14
N LEU A 139 4.81 -6.14 1.35
CA LEU A 139 5.58 -5.17 0.55
C LEU A 139 6.82 -4.73 1.33
N ALA A 140 8.00 -5.20 0.93
CA ALA A 140 9.28 -4.79 1.51
C ALA A 140 9.81 -3.53 0.83
N MET A 141 9.98 -2.45 1.60
CA MET A 141 10.34 -1.12 1.09
C MET A 141 11.78 -0.72 1.41
N GLY A 142 12.47 -1.47 2.28
CA GLY A 142 13.73 -1.05 2.88
C GLY A 142 13.55 -0.04 4.01
N ASP A 143 14.54 0.03 4.90
CA ASP A 143 14.45 0.84 6.12
C ASP A 143 14.32 2.34 5.83
N PRO A 144 15.09 2.95 4.90
CA PRO A 144 14.95 4.39 4.64
C PRO A 144 13.59 4.81 4.08
N ALA A 145 12.92 3.95 3.32
CA ALA A 145 11.60 4.24 2.77
C ALA A 145 10.51 4.06 3.82
N ILE A 146 10.55 2.96 4.59
CA ILE A 146 9.52 2.71 5.60
C ILE A 146 9.56 3.73 6.73
N GLU A 147 10.73 4.28 7.11
CA GLU A 147 10.83 5.35 8.09
C GLU A 147 10.05 6.59 7.67
N LYS A 148 10.19 7.01 6.42
CA LYS A 148 9.46 8.15 5.84
C LYS A 148 7.97 7.87 5.73
N LEU A 149 7.59 6.71 5.19
CA LEU A 149 6.18 6.30 5.05
C LEU A 149 5.50 6.17 6.42
N PHE A 150 6.19 5.62 7.42
CA PHE A 150 5.66 5.48 8.77
C PHE A 150 5.37 6.85 9.40
N VAL A 151 6.32 7.80 9.34
CA VAL A 151 6.15 9.16 9.84
C VAL A 151 5.03 9.87 9.07
N LEU A 152 4.99 9.76 7.75
CA LEU A 152 3.94 10.34 6.92
C LEU A 152 2.55 9.85 7.35
N VAL A 153 2.38 8.53 7.49
CA VAL A 153 1.12 7.92 7.94
C VAL A 153 0.78 8.33 9.37
N ALA A 154 1.76 8.40 10.27
CA ALA A 154 1.54 8.83 11.65
C ALA A 154 1.05 10.30 11.75
N ARG A 155 1.51 11.18 10.85
CA ARG A 155 1.08 12.58 10.78
C ARG A 155 -0.29 12.77 10.11
N THR A 156 -0.61 11.92 9.14
CA THR A 156 -1.89 11.96 8.40
C THR A 156 -3.03 11.29 9.17
N GLY A 157 -2.71 10.29 10.01
CA GLY A 157 -3.65 9.32 10.56
C GLY A 157 -3.84 8.14 9.58
N TYR A 158 -3.60 6.92 10.06
CA TYR A 158 -3.66 5.72 9.20
C TYR A 158 -5.06 5.48 8.63
N GLU A 159 -6.10 5.91 9.31
CA GLU A 159 -7.50 5.83 8.88
C GLU A 159 -7.79 6.68 7.63
N ASN A 160 -6.97 7.69 7.36
CA ASN A 160 -7.07 8.58 6.20
C ASN A 160 -6.23 8.10 5.01
N VAL A 161 -5.73 6.86 5.06
CA VAL A 161 -4.86 6.31 4.01
C VAL A 161 -5.54 5.17 3.27
N GLU A 162 -5.69 5.35 1.95
CA GLU A 162 -6.11 4.31 1.01
C GLU A 162 -4.88 3.61 0.44
N VAL A 163 -5.01 2.31 0.16
CA VAL A 163 -3.95 1.51 -0.50
C VAL A 163 -4.55 0.77 -1.69
N ILE A 164 -4.05 1.08 -2.88
CA ILE A 164 -4.38 0.38 -4.11
C ILE A 164 -3.23 -0.58 -4.42
N MET A 165 -3.50 -1.86 -4.54
CA MET A 165 -2.52 -2.86 -4.96
C MET A 165 -2.95 -3.47 -6.29
N ALA A 166 -2.14 -3.28 -7.33
CA ALA A 166 -2.40 -3.76 -8.68
C ALA A 166 -1.28 -4.68 -9.17
N PRO A 167 -1.59 -5.67 -10.04
CA PRO A 167 -0.56 -6.51 -10.63
C PRO A 167 0.41 -5.69 -11.49
N TYR A 168 -0.09 -4.67 -12.18
CA TYR A 168 0.63 -3.73 -13.02
C TYR A 168 -0.16 -2.42 -13.17
N ASP A 169 0.40 -1.42 -13.84
CA ASP A 169 -0.23 -0.12 -14.01
C ASP A 169 -1.41 -0.16 -15.00
N PHE A 170 -2.63 -0.24 -14.47
CA PHE A 170 -3.88 -0.26 -15.26
C PHE A 170 -4.17 1.06 -15.98
N ARG A 171 -3.46 2.14 -15.66
CA ARG A 171 -3.53 3.42 -16.39
C ARG A 171 -2.81 3.34 -17.74
N LYS A 172 -1.79 2.46 -17.84
CA LYS A 172 -1.00 2.24 -19.06
C LYS A 172 -1.51 1.07 -19.90
N MET A 173 -1.96 0.03 -19.24
CA MET A 173 -2.45 -1.18 -19.89
C MET A 173 -3.74 -1.64 -19.21
N PRO A 174 -4.87 -1.75 -19.94
CA PRO A 174 -6.13 -2.21 -19.35
C PRO A 174 -6.01 -3.58 -18.68
N PRO A 175 -6.83 -3.87 -17.66
CA PRO A 175 -6.83 -5.17 -16.99
C PRO A 175 -7.00 -6.33 -17.97
N GLN A 176 -6.13 -7.33 -17.86
CA GLN A 176 -6.18 -8.56 -18.66
C GLN A 176 -6.13 -9.76 -17.70
N PRO A 177 -7.25 -10.09 -17.02
CA PRO A 177 -7.29 -11.23 -16.12
C PRO A 177 -7.15 -12.54 -16.94
N ALA A 178 -6.02 -13.22 -16.80
CA ALA A 178 -5.77 -14.51 -17.43
C ALA A 178 -5.83 -15.62 -16.36
N GLY A 179 -6.94 -16.34 -16.31
CA GLY A 179 -7.16 -17.35 -15.28
C GLY A 179 -7.53 -16.74 -13.92
N GLY A 180 -7.49 -17.56 -12.85
CA GLY A 180 -7.84 -17.12 -11.51
C GLY A 180 -9.32 -17.24 -11.15
N PRO A 181 -9.75 -16.65 -10.03
CA PRO A 181 -11.13 -16.72 -9.57
C PRO A 181 -12.12 -16.03 -10.54
N VAL A 182 -13.36 -16.50 -10.57
CA VAL A 182 -14.42 -15.95 -11.44
C VAL A 182 -14.67 -14.46 -11.19
N TRP A 183 -14.45 -13.98 -9.97
CA TRP A 183 -14.61 -12.58 -9.57
C TRP A 183 -13.41 -11.67 -9.88
N LEU A 184 -12.30 -12.22 -10.39
CA LEU A 184 -11.10 -11.42 -10.68
C LEU A 184 -11.35 -10.27 -11.66
N PRO A 185 -12.15 -10.42 -12.74
CA PRO A 185 -12.51 -9.31 -13.61
C PRO A 185 -13.24 -8.17 -12.88
N GLU A 186 -14.12 -8.48 -11.92
CA GLU A 186 -14.83 -7.48 -11.08
C GLU A 186 -13.80 -6.68 -10.26
N LEU A 187 -12.89 -7.37 -9.57
CA LEU A 187 -11.83 -6.73 -8.78
C LEU A 187 -10.98 -5.80 -9.63
N TYR A 188 -10.50 -6.29 -10.78
CA TYR A 188 -9.62 -5.51 -11.63
C TYR A 188 -10.32 -4.32 -12.28
N ALA A 189 -11.60 -4.45 -12.60
CA ALA A 189 -12.40 -3.33 -13.08
C ALA A 189 -12.52 -2.23 -12.00
N ALA A 190 -12.77 -2.60 -10.75
CA ALA A 190 -12.85 -1.67 -9.63
C ALA A 190 -11.49 -0.98 -9.35
N VAL A 191 -10.39 -1.73 -9.36
CA VAL A 191 -9.04 -1.18 -9.19
C VAL A 191 -8.70 -0.23 -10.35
N ALA A 192 -8.97 -0.63 -11.60
CA ALA A 192 -8.69 0.20 -12.77
C ALA A 192 -9.51 1.48 -12.76
N ASP A 193 -10.79 1.40 -12.39
CA ASP A 193 -11.66 2.58 -12.29
C ASP A 193 -11.15 3.56 -11.21
N ARG A 194 -10.76 3.04 -10.06
CA ARG A 194 -10.18 3.87 -9.00
C ARG A 194 -8.88 4.53 -9.44
N MET A 195 -8.02 3.80 -10.17
CA MET A 195 -6.72 4.30 -10.64
C MET A 195 -6.83 5.43 -11.68
N LYS A 196 -7.95 5.58 -12.40
CA LYS A 196 -8.17 6.67 -13.36
C LYS A 196 -8.05 8.06 -12.75
N ASN A 197 -8.28 8.19 -11.44
CA ASN A 197 -8.19 9.47 -10.74
C ASN A 197 -6.74 9.90 -10.45
N PHE A 198 -5.76 9.03 -10.69
CA PHE A 198 -4.35 9.23 -10.37
C PHE A 198 -3.53 9.29 -11.66
N THR A 199 -3.58 10.42 -12.33
CA THR A 199 -2.84 10.69 -13.59
C THR A 199 -1.87 11.84 -13.40
N ASN A 200 -0.65 11.71 -13.99
CA ASN A 200 0.33 12.79 -14.08
C ASN A 200 0.01 13.68 -15.28
#